data_298413d6d9a1846042b77ab90baaa7bf
#
_entry.id   298413d6d9a1846042b77ab90baaa7bf
#
_cell.length_a   1.000
_cell.length_b   1.000
_cell.length_c   1.000
_cell.angle_alpha   90.00
_cell.angle_beta   90.00
_cell.angle_gamma   90.00
#
_symmetry.space_group_name_H-M   'P 1'
#
loop_
_entity.id
_entity.type
_entity.pdbx_description
1 polymer ?
#
loop_
_entity_poly.entity_id
_entity_poly.type
_entity_poly.pdbx_seq_one_letter_code
_entity_poly.pdbx_strand_id
1 'polypeptide(L)'
;MIQPPIASLASLVAMAAAVPASPSGEDRAQAAARRVTPTLTKALKPHGAAIGDPVFIRIVKEPRLCELWIKTQENDRYTLFKTYDIAGMSGSLGPKKKEGDMQAPEGFYATASGLLNPRSNYHLSFNIGYPNAYDTAQGYTGSFIMLHGKDVSIGCFAMTDPGIEEIYTLVSAALQQGQTRVPIQIYPFPITEENLQRHRESPHIGFWKQLAPAWQYTERHHAPAPVAVVSGAYTLPQTDKTP
;
A
#
# COMPACT_ATOMS: atom_id res chain seq x y z
N MET A 1 52.00 53.57 -47.30
CA MET A 1 50.80 52.72 -47.23
C MET A 1 51.07 51.63 -46.19
N ILE A 2 50.47 51.79 -45.04
CA ILE A 2 50.67 50.87 -43.87
C ILE A 2 49.34 50.12 -43.67
N GLN A 3 49.38 48.78 -43.81
CA GLN A 3 48.23 47.93 -43.62
C GLN A 3 48.07 47.63 -42.10
N PRO A 4 46.86 47.66 -41.52
CA PRO A 4 46.60 47.25 -40.11
C PRO A 4 46.54 45.76 -39.98
N PRO A 5 46.83 45.21 -38.75
CA PRO A 5 46.82 43.76 -38.49
C PRO A 5 45.41 43.22 -38.32
N ILE A 6 45.19 42.01 -38.83
CA ILE A 6 43.96 41.24 -38.71
C ILE A 6 43.89 40.66 -37.30
N ALA A 7 42.87 41.04 -36.52
CA ALA A 7 42.56 40.44 -35.22
C ALA A 7 41.83 39.09 -35.40
N SER A 8 42.43 38.02 -34.89
CA SER A 8 41.86 36.67 -34.85
C SER A 8 40.78 36.61 -33.80
N LEU A 9 39.51 36.34 -34.14
CA LEU A 9 38.44 36.01 -33.24
C LEU A 9 38.60 34.53 -32.78
N ALA A 10 39.00 34.33 -31.57
CA ALA A 10 38.93 33.01 -30.93
C ALA A 10 37.50 32.72 -30.50
N SER A 11 36.86 31.73 -31.16
CA SER A 11 35.53 31.24 -30.79
C SER A 11 35.60 30.47 -29.48
N LEU A 12 35.02 31.01 -28.40
CA LEU A 12 34.74 30.29 -27.17
C LEU A 12 33.57 29.32 -27.41
N VAL A 13 33.87 28.03 -27.58
CA VAL A 13 32.84 26.97 -27.51
C VAL A 13 32.50 26.75 -26.05
N ALA A 14 31.36 27.27 -25.62
CA ALA A 14 30.79 26.95 -24.30
C ALA A 14 30.30 25.50 -24.32
N MET A 15 31.01 24.60 -23.63
CA MET A 15 30.51 23.28 -23.31
C MET A 15 29.35 23.43 -22.32
N ALA A 16 28.12 23.31 -22.78
CA ALA A 16 26.95 23.15 -21.94
C ALA A 16 27.07 21.81 -21.19
N ALA A 17 27.27 21.85 -19.89
CA ALA A 17 27.21 20.68 -19.03
C ALA A 17 25.78 20.11 -19.13
N ALA A 18 25.66 18.89 -19.63
CA ALA A 18 24.38 18.19 -19.70
C ALA A 18 23.88 17.96 -18.24
N VAL A 19 22.78 18.62 -17.90
CA VAL A 19 22.08 18.33 -16.64
C VAL A 19 21.58 16.89 -16.74
N PRO A 20 21.96 15.99 -15.78
CA PRO A 20 21.49 14.62 -15.83
C PRO A 20 19.96 14.62 -15.77
N ALA A 21 19.32 13.91 -16.72
CA ALA A 21 17.88 13.73 -16.73
C ALA A 21 17.44 13.08 -15.40
N SER A 22 16.36 13.58 -14.81
CA SER A 22 15.76 12.94 -13.63
C SER A 22 15.43 11.50 -13.98
N PRO A 23 15.75 10.52 -13.12
CA PRO A 23 15.51 9.11 -13.42
C PRO A 23 14.02 8.87 -13.71
N SER A 24 13.72 8.03 -14.71
CA SER A 24 12.34 7.63 -15.01
C SER A 24 11.71 6.97 -13.77
N GLY A 25 10.38 6.94 -13.69
CA GLY A 25 9.72 6.30 -12.56
C GLY A 25 10.03 4.80 -12.46
N GLU A 26 10.28 4.16 -13.59
CA GLU A 26 10.71 2.75 -13.65
C GLU A 26 12.12 2.60 -13.09
N ASP A 27 13.04 3.51 -13.43
CA ASP A 27 14.40 3.54 -12.85
C ASP A 27 14.36 3.74 -11.33
N ARG A 28 13.41 4.54 -10.83
CA ARG A 28 13.23 4.76 -9.37
C ARG A 28 12.81 3.50 -8.65
N ALA A 29 11.83 2.76 -9.17
CA ALA A 29 11.37 1.50 -8.58
C ALA A 29 12.48 0.44 -8.60
N GLN A 30 13.22 0.33 -9.71
CA GLN A 30 14.36 -0.57 -9.81
C GLN A 30 15.51 -0.17 -8.86
N ALA A 31 15.78 1.11 -8.73
CA ALA A 31 16.79 1.62 -7.80
C ALA A 31 16.41 1.33 -6.35
N ALA A 32 15.14 1.50 -5.98
CA ALA A 32 14.60 1.11 -4.69
C ALA A 32 14.74 -0.38 -4.44
N ALA A 33 14.31 -1.22 -5.39
CA ALA A 33 14.44 -2.67 -5.29
C ALA A 33 15.92 -3.11 -5.08
N ARG A 34 16.86 -2.53 -5.84
CA ARG A 34 18.30 -2.82 -5.65
C ARG A 34 18.80 -2.49 -4.24
N ARG A 35 18.31 -1.39 -3.64
CA ARG A 35 18.70 -0.99 -2.27
C ARG A 35 18.17 -1.95 -1.22
N VAL A 36 16.89 -2.34 -1.31
CA VAL A 36 16.23 -3.09 -0.23
C VAL A 36 16.34 -4.61 -0.38
N THR A 37 16.54 -5.14 -1.60
CA THR A 37 16.60 -6.60 -1.87
C THR A 37 17.57 -7.35 -0.95
N PRO A 38 18.83 -6.92 -0.73
CA PRO A 38 19.76 -7.68 0.12
C PRO A 38 19.24 -7.84 1.55
N THR A 39 18.68 -6.77 2.12
CA THR A 39 18.14 -6.76 3.48
C THR A 39 16.85 -7.58 3.55
N LEU A 40 15.93 -7.41 2.59
CA LEU A 40 14.69 -8.16 2.52
C LEU A 40 14.94 -9.66 2.37
N THR A 41 15.85 -10.08 1.48
CA THR A 41 16.20 -11.48 1.29
C THR A 41 16.71 -12.13 2.58
N LYS A 42 17.57 -11.41 3.33
CA LYS A 42 18.05 -11.89 4.62
C LYS A 42 16.94 -11.97 5.66
N ALA A 43 16.05 -10.97 5.70
CA ALA A 43 14.96 -10.91 6.66
C ALA A 43 13.85 -11.94 6.40
N LEU A 44 13.57 -12.29 5.13
CA LEU A 44 12.56 -13.25 4.73
C LEU A 44 12.96 -14.71 5.02
N LYS A 45 14.26 -15.01 4.98
CA LYS A 45 14.77 -16.38 5.13
C LYS A 45 14.30 -17.11 6.40
N PRO A 46 14.29 -16.50 7.60
CA PRO A 46 13.75 -17.14 8.81
C PRO A 46 12.26 -17.45 8.76
N HIS A 47 11.51 -16.79 7.88
CA HIS A 47 10.08 -17.00 7.68
C HIS A 47 9.78 -18.10 6.62
N GLY A 48 10.79 -18.73 6.03
CA GLY A 48 10.59 -19.68 4.93
C GLY A 48 9.96 -19.02 3.70
N ALA A 49 10.26 -17.75 3.45
CA ALA A 49 9.68 -16.94 2.38
C ALA A 49 10.76 -16.26 1.54
N ALA A 50 10.40 -15.87 0.33
CA ALA A 50 11.26 -15.20 -0.63
C ALA A 50 10.58 -13.98 -1.27
N ILE A 51 11.37 -13.09 -1.88
CA ILE A 51 10.85 -11.99 -2.68
C ILE A 51 10.11 -12.57 -3.89
N GLY A 52 8.86 -12.20 -4.07
CA GLY A 52 7.98 -12.73 -5.11
C GLY A 52 6.92 -13.69 -4.58
N ASP A 53 7.07 -14.21 -3.37
CA ASP A 53 6.00 -14.97 -2.74
C ASP A 53 4.77 -14.07 -2.51
N PRO A 54 3.54 -14.63 -2.51
CA PRO A 54 2.33 -13.85 -2.34
C PRO A 54 2.29 -13.07 -1.03
N VAL A 55 1.79 -11.83 -1.10
CA VAL A 55 1.68 -10.94 0.05
C VAL A 55 0.26 -10.44 0.23
N PHE A 56 -0.08 -10.01 1.44
CA PHE A 56 -1.21 -9.12 1.69
C PHE A 56 -0.85 -8.07 2.74
N ILE A 57 -1.64 -6.99 2.78
CA ILE A 57 -1.42 -5.87 3.68
C ILE A 57 -2.61 -5.76 4.62
N ARG A 58 -2.34 -5.56 5.92
CA ARG A 58 -3.33 -5.19 6.91
C ARG A 58 -2.96 -3.84 7.52
N ILE A 59 -3.86 -2.88 7.42
CA ILE A 59 -3.71 -1.55 8.01
C ILE A 59 -4.63 -1.45 9.22
N VAL A 60 -4.09 -0.94 10.32
CA VAL A 60 -4.81 -0.64 11.54
C VAL A 60 -4.65 0.85 11.82
N LYS A 61 -5.73 1.62 11.70
CA LYS A 61 -5.69 3.09 11.80
C LYS A 61 -5.31 3.57 13.20
N GLU A 62 -5.68 2.83 14.22
CA GLU A 62 -5.26 3.05 15.61
C GLU A 62 -4.69 1.74 16.17
N PRO A 63 -3.34 1.67 16.38
CA PRO A 63 -2.35 2.75 16.60
C PRO A 63 -1.54 3.23 15.36
N ARG A 64 -2.04 3.19 14.13
CA ARG A 64 -1.38 3.62 12.88
C ARG A 64 -0.30 2.65 12.41
N LEU A 65 -0.68 1.41 12.23
CA LEU A 65 0.21 0.34 11.79
C LEU A 65 -0.16 -0.17 10.39
N CYS A 66 0.85 -0.50 9.62
CA CYS A 66 0.74 -1.21 8.36
C CYS A 66 1.53 -2.52 8.48
N GLU A 67 0.84 -3.62 8.48
CA GLU A 67 1.41 -4.96 8.54
C GLU A 67 1.54 -5.54 7.14
N LEU A 68 2.72 -6.03 6.80
CA LEU A 68 2.95 -6.82 5.60
C LEU A 68 3.06 -8.28 5.97
N TRP A 69 2.17 -9.07 5.41
CA TRP A 69 2.11 -10.51 5.57
C TRP A 69 2.59 -11.19 4.29
N ILE A 70 3.37 -12.25 4.42
CA ILE A 70 3.92 -13.00 3.29
C ILE A 70 3.58 -14.47 3.41
N LYS A 71 3.24 -15.11 2.28
CA LYS A 71 2.91 -16.52 2.23
C LYS A 71 4.19 -17.34 2.40
N THR A 72 4.15 -18.33 3.26
CA THR A 72 5.26 -19.27 3.42
C THR A 72 5.16 -20.39 2.38
N GLN A 73 6.31 -20.92 1.99
CA GLN A 73 6.36 -22.01 1.00
C GLN A 73 5.98 -23.37 1.59
N GLU A 74 6.05 -23.50 2.94
CA GLU A 74 5.91 -24.79 3.60
C GLU A 74 4.45 -25.22 3.84
N ASN A 75 3.54 -24.29 4.13
CA ASN A 75 2.21 -24.64 4.66
C ASN A 75 1.04 -23.83 4.12
N ASP A 76 1.23 -23.15 3.01
CA ASP A 76 0.20 -22.35 2.32
C ASP A 76 -0.42 -21.22 3.19
N ARG A 77 0.22 -20.88 4.32
CA ARG A 77 -0.22 -19.86 5.26
C ARG A 77 0.63 -18.60 5.12
N TYR A 78 0.07 -17.48 5.53
CA TYR A 78 0.80 -16.22 5.63
C TYR A 78 1.36 -16.05 7.04
N THR A 79 2.54 -15.46 7.12
CA THR A 79 3.15 -15.02 8.38
C THR A 79 3.28 -13.50 8.37
N LEU A 80 3.17 -12.88 9.52
CA LEU A 80 3.50 -11.47 9.68
C LEU A 80 5.00 -11.30 9.47
N PHE A 81 5.36 -10.70 8.33
CA PHE A 81 6.76 -10.44 8.01
C PHE A 81 7.28 -9.20 8.72
N LYS A 82 6.55 -8.09 8.60
CA LYS A 82 6.98 -6.81 9.17
C LYS A 82 5.82 -5.88 9.44
N THR A 83 5.93 -5.12 10.52
CA THR A 83 5.03 -4.02 10.86
C THR A 83 5.76 -2.69 10.64
N TYR A 84 5.09 -1.76 9.97
CA TYR A 84 5.58 -0.41 9.71
C TYR A 84 4.67 0.60 10.39
N ASP A 85 5.25 1.65 10.96
CA ASP A 85 4.49 2.81 11.40
C ASP A 85 3.98 3.60 10.18
N ILE A 86 2.72 4.04 10.22
CA ILE A 86 2.16 4.95 9.23
C ILE A 86 2.56 6.37 9.62
N ALA A 87 3.49 6.94 8.87
CA ALA A 87 4.06 8.26 9.14
C ALA A 87 3.03 9.41 8.97
N GLY A 88 2.10 9.26 8.03
CA GLY A 88 1.05 10.24 7.78
C GLY A 88 -0.26 9.60 7.35
N MET A 89 -1.35 9.99 8.02
CA MET A 89 -2.72 9.60 7.70
C MET A 89 -3.64 10.68 8.26
N SER A 90 -4.68 11.04 7.51
CA SER A 90 -5.67 12.03 7.97
C SER A 90 -7.05 11.43 8.19
N GLY A 91 -7.90 12.21 8.85
CA GLY A 91 -9.24 11.82 9.26
C GLY A 91 -9.27 11.15 10.64
N SER A 92 -10.43 10.66 10.99
CA SER A 92 -10.73 9.95 12.23
C SER A 92 -11.02 8.47 11.99
N LEU A 93 -11.43 7.74 13.01
CA LEU A 93 -12.01 6.40 12.85
C LEU A 93 -13.34 6.50 12.12
N GLY A 94 -13.59 5.55 11.22
CA GLY A 94 -14.76 5.49 10.35
C GLY A 94 -14.39 5.42 8.87
N PRO A 95 -15.36 5.04 8.00
CA PRO A 95 -15.14 4.90 6.57
C PRO A 95 -14.99 6.26 5.88
N LYS A 96 -14.25 6.29 4.76
CA LYS A 96 -14.30 7.41 3.81
C LYS A 96 -15.63 7.39 3.08
N LYS A 97 -16.28 8.57 2.93
CA LYS A 97 -17.63 8.65 2.34
C LYS A 97 -17.71 9.49 1.07
N LYS A 98 -16.84 10.48 0.91
CA LYS A 98 -16.90 11.37 -0.26
C LYS A 98 -15.54 11.91 -0.67
N GLU A 99 -15.48 12.33 -1.92
CA GLU A 99 -14.32 13.07 -2.44
C GLU A 99 -14.03 14.28 -1.57
N GLY A 100 -12.75 14.54 -1.26
CA GLY A 100 -12.32 15.71 -0.51
C GLY A 100 -12.60 15.68 1.00
N ASP A 101 -13.14 14.59 1.57
CA ASP A 101 -13.40 14.50 3.02
C ASP A 101 -12.13 14.30 3.87
N MET A 102 -10.97 14.23 3.24
CA MET A 102 -9.67 14.01 3.87
C MET A 102 -9.62 12.79 4.80
N GLN A 103 -10.51 11.82 4.56
CA GLN A 103 -10.69 10.64 5.39
C GLN A 103 -9.98 9.44 4.77
N ALA A 104 -9.14 8.76 5.55
CA ALA A 104 -8.59 7.46 5.20
C ALA A 104 -9.69 6.39 5.31
N PRO A 105 -9.88 5.53 4.27
CA PRO A 105 -10.94 4.54 4.27
C PRO A 105 -10.72 3.40 5.26
N GLU A 106 -11.78 2.63 5.50
CA GLU A 106 -11.79 1.34 6.20
C GLU A 106 -12.56 0.33 5.35
N GLY A 107 -12.14 -0.93 5.36
CA GLY A 107 -12.75 -1.99 4.57
C GLY A 107 -11.74 -2.86 3.82
N PHE A 108 -12.18 -3.50 2.73
CA PHE A 108 -11.42 -4.51 2.01
C PHE A 108 -11.16 -4.10 0.57
N TYR A 109 -9.91 -3.91 0.24
CA TYR A 109 -9.43 -3.38 -1.03
C TYR A 109 -8.39 -4.33 -1.63
N ALA A 110 -7.92 -4.01 -2.82
CA ALA A 110 -6.78 -4.70 -3.40
C ALA A 110 -6.06 -3.84 -4.44
N THR A 111 -4.74 -3.91 -4.47
CA THR A 111 -3.95 -3.38 -5.58
C THR A 111 -3.65 -4.47 -6.61
N ALA A 112 -3.24 -4.04 -7.81
CA ALA A 112 -2.85 -4.89 -8.93
C ALA A 112 -1.77 -4.19 -9.75
N SER A 113 -1.17 -4.88 -10.73
CA SER A 113 -0.08 -4.33 -11.54
C SER A 113 -0.39 -2.98 -12.18
N GLY A 114 -1.63 -2.81 -12.70
CA GLY A 114 -2.07 -1.52 -13.30
C GLY A 114 -2.31 -0.39 -12.30
N LEU A 115 -2.24 -0.65 -11.01
CA LEU A 115 -2.42 0.32 -9.93
C LEU A 115 -1.10 0.77 -9.29
N LEU A 116 0.03 0.21 -9.72
CA LEU A 116 1.36 0.63 -9.31
C LEU A 116 1.72 1.97 -9.95
N ASN A 117 2.29 2.88 -9.17
CA ASN A 117 2.74 4.19 -9.64
C ASN A 117 4.20 4.46 -9.27
N PRO A 118 5.17 4.01 -10.09
CA PRO A 118 6.59 4.26 -9.86
C PRO A 118 7.00 5.72 -10.11
N ARG A 119 6.10 6.54 -10.71
CA ARG A 119 6.33 7.97 -11.02
C ARG A 119 5.62 8.90 -10.03
N SER A 120 5.26 8.40 -8.86
CA SER A 120 4.59 9.18 -7.83
C SER A 120 5.41 10.42 -7.42
N ASN A 121 4.73 11.55 -7.22
CA ASN A 121 5.31 12.74 -6.59
C ASN A 121 5.68 12.49 -5.12
N TYR A 122 5.19 11.39 -4.54
CA TYR A 122 5.47 10.92 -3.19
C TYR A 122 6.40 9.69 -3.21
N HIS A 123 7.48 9.77 -3.97
CA HIS A 123 8.50 8.76 -4.18
C HIS A 123 7.98 7.56 -4.98
N LEU A 124 7.45 6.53 -4.33
CA LEU A 124 6.74 5.39 -4.90
C LEU A 124 5.33 5.33 -4.34
N SER A 125 4.36 4.81 -5.10
CA SER A 125 3.02 4.58 -4.58
C SER A 125 2.28 3.49 -5.34
N PHE A 126 1.19 3.02 -4.76
CA PHE A 126 0.17 2.25 -5.46
C PHE A 126 -1.22 2.59 -4.94
N ASN A 127 -2.21 2.52 -5.83
CA ASN A 127 -3.60 2.74 -5.48
C ASN A 127 -4.15 1.49 -4.79
N ILE A 128 -4.88 1.68 -3.69
CA ILE A 128 -5.47 0.58 -2.93
C ILE A 128 -6.76 0.03 -3.56
N GLY A 129 -7.30 0.69 -4.59
CA GLY A 129 -8.54 0.28 -5.26
C GLY A 129 -9.82 0.81 -4.60
N TYR A 130 -9.75 1.95 -3.92
CA TYR A 130 -10.93 2.69 -3.45
C TYR A 130 -11.62 3.43 -4.63
N PRO A 131 -12.97 3.50 -4.73
CA PRO A 131 -13.95 2.79 -3.91
C PRO A 131 -14.11 1.32 -4.34
N ASN A 132 -14.43 0.46 -3.39
CA ASN A 132 -14.76 -0.93 -3.66
C ASN A 132 -16.30 -1.11 -3.90
N ALA A 133 -16.75 -2.35 -4.04
CA ALA A 133 -18.16 -2.65 -4.25
C ALA A 133 -19.06 -2.25 -3.06
N TYR A 134 -18.56 -2.35 -1.83
CA TYR A 134 -19.26 -1.89 -0.63
C TYR A 134 -19.43 -0.36 -0.66
N ASP A 135 -18.33 0.36 -0.85
CA ASP A 135 -18.34 1.83 -0.89
C ASP A 135 -19.30 2.35 -1.97
N THR A 136 -19.27 1.74 -3.14
CA THR A 136 -20.17 2.06 -4.25
C THR A 136 -21.64 1.79 -3.89
N ALA A 137 -21.94 0.67 -3.24
CA ALA A 137 -23.29 0.33 -2.80
C ALA A 137 -23.82 1.28 -1.72
N GLN A 138 -22.92 1.88 -0.90
CA GLN A 138 -23.25 2.91 0.08
C GLN A 138 -23.37 4.31 -0.55
N GLY A 139 -23.11 4.46 -1.85
CA GLY A 139 -23.07 5.77 -2.52
C GLY A 139 -21.83 6.61 -2.16
N TYR A 140 -20.77 5.99 -1.65
CA TYR A 140 -19.54 6.70 -1.32
C TYR A 140 -18.77 7.05 -2.59
N THR A 141 -18.11 8.20 -2.56
CA THR A 141 -17.39 8.77 -3.72
C THR A 141 -15.94 9.06 -3.37
N GLY A 142 -15.15 9.29 -4.41
CA GLY A 142 -13.74 9.60 -4.30
C GLY A 142 -12.88 8.61 -5.08
N SER A 143 -11.60 8.89 -5.16
CA SER A 143 -10.64 8.11 -5.94
C SER A 143 -9.22 8.32 -5.43
N PHE A 144 -8.26 7.60 -6.03
CA PHE A 144 -6.81 7.80 -5.81
C PHE A 144 -6.36 7.75 -4.34
N ILE A 145 -6.91 6.83 -3.56
CA ILE A 145 -6.35 6.53 -2.24
C ILE A 145 -5.12 5.64 -2.42
N MET A 146 -3.97 6.16 -1.97
CA MET A 146 -2.67 5.56 -2.23
C MET A 146 -1.98 5.12 -0.93
N LEU A 147 -1.20 4.06 -1.03
CA LEU A 147 -0.07 3.81 -0.14
C LEU A 147 1.17 4.42 -0.80
N HIS A 148 1.92 5.30 -0.11
CA HIS A 148 2.98 6.10 -0.74
C HIS A 148 4.13 6.46 0.21
N GLY A 149 5.24 6.94 -0.34
CA GLY A 149 6.37 7.46 0.42
C GLY A 149 6.09 8.82 1.05
N LYS A 150 7.14 9.44 1.58
CA LYS A 150 7.08 10.65 2.41
C LYS A 150 6.25 10.45 3.69
N ASP A 151 5.89 11.55 4.36
CA ASP A 151 5.32 11.56 5.71
C ASP A 151 4.04 12.40 5.82
N VAL A 152 3.55 13.00 4.73
CA VAL A 152 2.35 13.84 4.69
C VAL A 152 1.24 13.19 3.88
N SER A 153 0.01 13.27 4.35
CA SER A 153 -1.15 12.70 3.68
C SER A 153 -2.44 13.46 3.98
N ILE A 154 -3.37 13.43 3.01
CA ILE A 154 -4.75 13.94 3.10
C ILE A 154 -5.74 12.88 2.60
N GLY A 155 -5.85 11.76 3.34
CA GLY A 155 -6.72 10.61 3.02
C GLY A 155 -5.99 9.35 2.56
N CYS A 156 -4.72 9.46 2.19
CA CYS A 156 -3.83 8.34 1.83
C CYS A 156 -3.08 7.80 3.06
N PHE A 157 -2.17 6.85 2.84
CA PHE A 157 -1.30 6.28 3.85
C PHE A 157 0.17 6.53 3.48
N ALA A 158 0.84 7.44 4.19
CA ALA A 158 2.24 7.76 3.99
C ALA A 158 3.12 6.84 4.84
N MET A 159 4.08 6.15 4.20
CA MET A 159 4.88 5.08 4.79
C MET A 159 6.36 5.45 4.97
N THR A 160 6.74 6.72 4.77
CA THR A 160 8.12 7.16 4.54
C THR A 160 8.74 6.58 3.26
N ASP A 161 9.82 7.17 2.76
CA ASP A 161 10.49 6.63 1.56
C ASP A 161 11.11 5.25 1.81
N PRO A 162 11.83 4.99 2.92
CA PRO A 162 12.32 3.64 3.21
C PRO A 162 11.22 2.60 3.37
N GLY A 163 10.12 2.94 4.04
CA GLY A 163 9.00 2.03 4.25
C GLY A 163 8.32 1.63 2.94
N ILE A 164 8.02 2.62 2.07
CA ILE A 164 7.38 2.32 0.79
C ILE A 164 8.32 1.58 -0.17
N GLU A 165 9.64 1.78 -0.11
CA GLU A 165 10.58 1.02 -0.94
C GLU A 165 10.51 -0.48 -0.66
N GLU A 166 10.47 -0.88 0.60
CA GLU A 166 10.34 -2.27 0.99
C GLU A 166 8.96 -2.83 0.58
N ILE A 167 7.88 -2.14 0.96
CA ILE A 167 6.51 -2.57 0.67
C ILE A 167 6.27 -2.66 -0.85
N TYR A 168 6.65 -1.62 -1.60
CA TYR A 168 6.48 -1.59 -3.05
C TYR A 168 7.26 -2.70 -3.74
N THR A 169 8.50 -2.98 -3.31
CA THR A 169 9.34 -4.04 -3.86
C THR A 169 8.68 -5.40 -3.67
N LEU A 170 8.19 -5.72 -2.47
CA LEU A 170 7.52 -6.99 -2.19
C LEU A 170 6.19 -7.12 -2.95
N VAL A 171 5.36 -6.09 -2.96
CA VAL A 171 4.09 -6.04 -3.70
C VAL A 171 4.33 -6.19 -5.21
N SER A 172 5.26 -5.42 -5.77
CA SER A 172 5.58 -5.48 -7.20
C SER A 172 6.12 -6.86 -7.60
N ALA A 173 7.02 -7.44 -6.81
CA ALA A 173 7.58 -8.76 -7.07
C ALA A 173 6.51 -9.86 -6.99
N ALA A 174 5.61 -9.85 -6.02
CA ALA A 174 4.52 -10.80 -5.91
C ALA A 174 3.56 -10.72 -7.12
N LEU A 175 3.22 -9.50 -7.56
CA LEU A 175 2.40 -9.30 -8.76
C LEU A 175 3.11 -9.79 -10.03
N GLN A 176 4.41 -9.60 -10.15
CA GLN A 176 5.22 -10.09 -11.29
C GLN A 176 5.34 -11.62 -11.30
N GLN A 177 5.30 -12.28 -10.13
CA GLN A 177 5.37 -13.73 -9.97
C GLN A 177 3.99 -14.41 -10.02
N GLY A 178 2.94 -13.69 -10.44
CA GLY A 178 1.64 -14.28 -10.76
C GLY A 178 0.54 -14.05 -9.73
N GLN A 179 0.80 -13.35 -8.62
CA GLN A 179 -0.28 -12.87 -7.78
C GLN A 179 -1.10 -11.81 -8.54
N THR A 180 -2.35 -12.10 -8.85
CA THR A 180 -3.17 -11.20 -9.68
C THR A 180 -3.59 -9.94 -8.95
N ARG A 181 -3.82 -10.04 -7.64
CA ARG A 181 -4.21 -8.93 -6.75
C ARG A 181 -3.57 -9.12 -5.39
N VAL A 182 -3.09 -8.02 -4.79
CA VAL A 182 -2.62 -8.00 -3.40
C VAL A 182 -3.75 -7.47 -2.52
N PRO A 183 -4.33 -8.30 -1.64
CA PRO A 183 -5.38 -7.86 -0.71
C PRO A 183 -4.87 -6.80 0.26
N ILE A 184 -5.73 -5.82 0.56
CA ILE A 184 -5.47 -4.76 1.52
C ILE A 184 -6.68 -4.65 2.43
N GLN A 185 -6.50 -4.99 3.71
CA GLN A 185 -7.53 -4.96 4.73
C GLN A 185 -7.27 -3.76 5.64
N ILE A 186 -8.25 -2.87 5.79
CA ILE A 186 -8.09 -1.64 6.57
C ILE A 186 -9.12 -1.63 7.70
N TYR A 187 -8.61 -1.60 8.92
CA TYR A 187 -9.41 -1.63 10.14
C TYR A 187 -9.24 -0.35 10.96
N PRO A 188 -10.26 0.06 11.73
CA PRO A 188 -10.16 1.21 12.63
C PRO A 188 -9.14 0.96 13.75
N PHE A 189 -9.23 -0.22 14.36
CA PHE A 189 -8.43 -0.74 15.46
C PHE A 189 -8.42 -2.27 15.38
N PRO A 190 -7.63 -3.00 16.18
CA PRO A 190 -7.75 -4.45 16.31
C PRO A 190 -9.17 -4.82 16.71
N ILE A 191 -9.89 -5.58 15.88
CA ILE A 191 -11.32 -5.86 16.10
C ILE A 191 -11.46 -6.99 17.14
N THR A 192 -11.29 -6.62 18.39
CA THR A 192 -11.55 -7.46 19.57
C THR A 192 -12.88 -7.05 20.22
N GLU A 193 -13.47 -7.95 21.02
CA GLU A 193 -14.69 -7.64 21.78
C GLU A 193 -14.47 -6.43 22.70
N GLU A 194 -13.31 -6.36 23.37
CA GLU A 194 -12.95 -5.25 24.24
C GLU A 194 -12.93 -3.91 23.48
N ASN A 195 -12.31 -3.86 22.30
CA ASN A 195 -12.24 -2.65 21.50
C ASN A 195 -13.61 -2.26 20.91
N LEU A 196 -14.41 -3.22 20.49
CA LEU A 196 -15.79 -2.97 20.07
C LEU A 196 -16.63 -2.40 21.22
N GLN A 197 -16.47 -2.92 22.43
CA GLN A 197 -17.15 -2.41 23.62
C GLN A 197 -16.68 -1.01 24.01
N ARG A 198 -15.38 -0.71 23.89
CA ARG A 198 -14.80 0.63 24.11
C ARG A 198 -15.41 1.67 23.18
N HIS A 199 -15.70 1.28 21.94
CA HIS A 199 -16.25 2.16 20.91
C HIS A 199 -17.76 1.98 20.67
N ARG A 200 -18.51 1.37 21.59
CA ARG A 200 -19.92 1.01 21.40
C ARG A 200 -20.85 2.20 21.09
N GLU A 201 -20.48 3.40 21.53
CA GLU A 201 -21.25 4.63 21.31
C GLU A 201 -20.92 5.29 19.95
N SER A 202 -19.97 4.76 19.19
CA SER A 202 -19.59 5.32 17.89
C SER A 202 -20.71 5.13 16.86
N PRO A 203 -21.00 6.16 16.03
CA PRO A 203 -21.94 6.01 14.92
C PRO A 203 -21.48 4.96 13.88
N HIS A 204 -20.23 4.51 13.94
CA HIS A 204 -19.65 3.53 13.04
C HIS A 204 -19.64 2.10 13.59
N ILE A 205 -20.15 1.86 14.80
CA ILE A 205 -20.08 0.56 15.47
C ILE A 205 -20.75 -0.56 14.63
N GLY A 206 -21.86 -0.26 13.98
CA GLY A 206 -22.54 -1.22 13.09
C GLY A 206 -21.69 -1.63 11.89
N PHE A 207 -20.96 -0.69 11.31
CA PHE A 207 -20.00 -0.95 10.23
C PHE A 207 -18.80 -1.77 10.74
N TRP A 208 -18.22 -1.43 11.88
CA TRP A 208 -17.08 -2.15 12.43
C TRP A 208 -17.41 -3.60 12.82
N LYS A 209 -18.63 -3.86 13.28
CA LYS A 209 -19.11 -5.22 13.50
C LYS A 209 -19.15 -6.06 12.22
N GLN A 210 -19.35 -5.46 11.05
CA GLN A 210 -19.26 -6.17 9.77
C GLN A 210 -17.82 -6.54 9.40
N LEU A 211 -16.81 -5.82 9.91
CA LEU A 211 -15.41 -6.12 9.67
C LEU A 211 -14.88 -7.25 10.57
N ALA A 212 -15.54 -7.50 11.71
CA ALA A 212 -15.07 -8.43 12.73
C ALA A 212 -14.89 -9.88 12.22
N PRO A 213 -15.80 -10.47 11.42
CA PRO A 213 -15.59 -11.82 10.90
C PRO A 213 -14.31 -11.97 10.08
N ALA A 214 -13.95 -10.96 9.28
CA ALA A 214 -12.75 -10.98 8.47
C ALA A 214 -11.47 -10.82 9.31
N TRP A 215 -11.50 -9.98 10.35
CA TRP A 215 -10.43 -9.92 11.34
C TRP A 215 -10.19 -11.29 11.99
N GLN A 216 -11.24 -11.89 12.53
CA GLN A 216 -11.18 -13.21 13.19
C GLN A 216 -10.73 -14.32 12.24
N TYR A 217 -11.14 -14.25 10.96
CA TYR A 217 -10.68 -15.18 9.94
C TYR A 217 -9.16 -15.09 9.77
N THR A 218 -8.61 -13.88 9.60
CA THR A 218 -7.17 -13.67 9.43
C THR A 218 -6.38 -14.15 10.65
N GLU A 219 -6.84 -13.84 11.87
CA GLU A 219 -6.20 -14.31 13.10
C GLU A 219 -6.18 -15.85 13.22
N ARG A 220 -7.25 -16.52 12.78
CA ARG A 220 -7.38 -17.98 12.88
C ARG A 220 -6.64 -18.71 11.77
N HIS A 221 -6.77 -18.23 10.55
CA HIS A 221 -6.31 -18.95 9.36
C HIS A 221 -4.95 -18.47 8.84
N HIS A 222 -4.45 -17.34 9.31
CA HIS A 222 -3.23 -16.73 8.80
C HIS A 222 -3.30 -16.54 7.28
N ALA A 223 -4.41 -16.01 6.81
CA ALA A 223 -4.69 -15.75 5.41
C ALA A 223 -5.60 -14.52 5.26
N PRO A 224 -5.54 -13.77 4.17
CA PRO A 224 -6.48 -12.70 3.93
C PRO A 224 -7.90 -13.27 3.83
N ALA A 225 -8.85 -12.65 4.55
CA ALA A 225 -10.23 -13.10 4.55
C ALA A 225 -10.85 -12.99 3.13
N PRO A 226 -11.54 -14.02 2.63
CA PRO A 226 -12.18 -14.02 1.32
C PRO A 226 -13.50 -13.25 1.37
N VAL A 227 -13.42 -11.92 1.54
CA VAL A 227 -14.61 -11.07 1.71
C VAL A 227 -15.31 -10.85 0.37
N ALA A 228 -16.64 -10.98 0.39
CA ALA A 228 -17.54 -10.58 -0.69
C ALA A 228 -18.46 -9.45 -0.23
N VAL A 229 -19.08 -8.77 -1.19
CA VAL A 229 -20.14 -7.78 -0.93
C VAL A 229 -21.45 -8.31 -1.48
N VAL A 230 -22.41 -8.55 -0.60
CA VAL A 230 -23.74 -9.04 -0.96
C VAL A 230 -24.78 -8.08 -0.39
N SER A 231 -25.67 -7.58 -1.24
CA SER A 231 -26.71 -6.62 -0.87
C SER A 231 -26.17 -5.40 -0.10
N GLY A 232 -24.98 -4.92 -0.49
CA GLY A 232 -24.35 -3.74 0.14
C GLY A 232 -23.73 -3.99 1.51
N ALA A 233 -23.51 -5.24 1.91
CA ALA A 233 -22.85 -5.62 3.16
C ALA A 233 -21.65 -6.53 2.91
N TYR A 234 -20.63 -6.43 3.75
CA TYR A 234 -19.53 -7.37 3.74
C TYR A 234 -19.97 -8.73 4.28
N THR A 235 -19.61 -9.78 3.57
CA THR A 235 -19.88 -11.17 3.95
C THR A 235 -18.63 -12.02 3.76
N LEU A 236 -18.46 -13.04 4.59
CA LEU A 236 -17.54 -14.13 4.29
C LEU A 236 -18.34 -15.27 3.64
N PRO A 237 -17.86 -15.87 2.54
CA PRO A 237 -18.41 -17.11 2.05
C PRO A 237 -18.42 -18.13 3.22
N GLN A 238 -19.53 -18.82 3.38
CA GLN A 238 -19.51 -19.97 4.29
C GLN A 238 -18.48 -20.95 3.69
N THR A 239 -17.36 -21.11 4.35
CA THR A 239 -16.52 -22.26 4.06
C THR A 239 -17.38 -23.47 4.42
N ASP A 240 -17.73 -24.27 3.40
CA ASP A 240 -18.37 -25.56 3.65
C ASP A 240 -17.63 -26.22 4.80
N LYS A 241 -18.40 -26.59 5.82
CA LYS A 241 -17.91 -27.43 6.92
C LYS A 241 -17.43 -28.71 6.27
N THR A 242 -16.13 -28.76 5.94
CA THR A 242 -15.52 -30.07 5.67
C THR A 242 -15.62 -30.87 6.96
N PRO A 243 -16.13 -32.06 6.88
CA PRO A 243 -16.46 -32.92 8.01
C PRO A 243 -15.26 -33.29 8.86
#